data_5e1e1e51958d54f60cda16715c611ca8
#
_entry.id   5e1e1e51958d54f60cda16715c611ca8
#
_cell.length_a   1.000
_cell.length_b   1.000
_cell.length_c   1.000
_cell.angle_alpha   90.00
_cell.angle_beta   90.00
_cell.angle_gamma   90.00
#
_symmetry.space_group_name_H-M   'P 1'
#
loop_
_entity.id
_entity.type
_entity.pdbx_description
1 polymer ?
#
loop_
_entity_poly.entity_id
_entity_poly.type
_entity_poly.pdbx_seq_one_letter_code
_entity_poly.pdbx_strand_id
1 'polypeptide(L)'
;MSDRRRVRHRARPGLPYAAALPVAPRVAVIGAGIAGLAAATALAERGVRVELFEREDHLGGRVGGWTETLPDGTSVAMNRGFHAFFRQYYNLRNLLSRIDPELSMLAPLDDYPLVDALGRRDTFRGLPSTPPLNAIAFALRSPTFRLRDLVRLNARAAAPLAAVSVPGTYDDLDDLDAETFLHDINFPEAARHLAFEVFSRSFFTRPAAAATKGYAAPDRDR
;
A
#
# COMPACT_ATOMS: atom_id res chain seq x y z
N MET A 1 -0.12 11.45 16.68
CA MET A 1 0.54 10.30 17.36
C MET A 1 1.76 9.90 16.56
N SER A 2 2.96 9.85 17.16
CA SER A 2 4.15 9.33 16.49
C SER A 2 4.08 7.80 16.46
N ASP A 3 4.16 7.21 15.28
CA ASP A 3 4.26 5.77 15.14
C ASP A 3 5.67 5.32 15.57
N ARG A 4 5.75 4.52 16.64
CA ARG A 4 7.02 4.02 17.20
C ARG A 4 7.80 3.11 16.24
N ARG A 5 7.13 2.56 15.23
CA ARG A 5 7.73 1.68 14.21
C ARG A 5 8.25 2.45 12.99
N ARG A 6 8.02 3.76 12.93
CA ARG A 6 8.47 4.58 11.83
C ARG A 6 9.99 4.66 11.80
N VAL A 7 10.61 4.14 10.76
CA VAL A 7 12.04 4.29 10.47
C VAL A 7 12.23 5.50 9.56
N ARG A 8 13.13 6.40 9.94
CA ARG A 8 13.55 7.55 9.13
C ARG A 8 14.96 7.30 8.61
N HIS A 9 15.09 7.15 7.30
CA HIS A 9 16.40 7.15 6.65
C HIS A 9 16.82 8.59 6.38
N ARG A 10 17.92 9.02 6.99
CA ARG A 10 18.47 10.34 6.73
C ARG A 10 19.12 10.37 5.36
N ALA A 11 18.93 11.48 4.62
CA ALA A 11 19.68 11.71 3.40
C ALA A 11 21.19 11.77 3.71
N ARG A 12 22.01 11.31 2.77
CA ARG A 12 23.47 11.50 2.87
C ARG A 12 23.79 13.00 2.88
N PRO A 13 24.83 13.42 3.61
CA PRO A 13 25.31 14.80 3.54
C PRO A 13 25.61 15.18 2.08
N GLY A 14 25.24 16.39 1.70
CA GLY A 14 25.46 16.92 0.37
C GLY A 14 25.08 18.41 0.34
N LEU A 15 25.23 19.04 -0.81
CA LEU A 15 24.76 20.40 -0.99
C LEU A 15 23.24 20.45 -0.87
N PRO A 16 22.69 21.29 -0.01
CA PRO A 16 21.23 21.32 0.23
C PRO A 16 20.46 21.89 -0.96
N TYR A 17 21.16 22.65 -1.83
CA TYR A 17 20.54 23.37 -2.93
C TYR A 17 21.43 23.39 -4.18
N ALA A 18 20.89 23.00 -5.31
CA ALA A 18 21.65 22.86 -6.57
C ALA A 18 22.10 24.21 -7.16
N ALA A 19 21.48 25.30 -6.79
CA ALA A 19 21.92 26.64 -7.18
C ALA A 19 23.31 27.05 -6.61
N ALA A 20 23.80 26.30 -5.61
CA ALA A 20 25.18 26.46 -5.13
C ALA A 20 26.23 25.82 -6.05
N LEU A 21 25.82 25.08 -7.07
CA LEU A 21 26.71 24.51 -8.06
C LEU A 21 27.04 25.56 -9.14
N PRO A 22 28.26 25.52 -9.72
CA PRO A 22 28.64 26.44 -10.80
C PRO A 22 27.72 26.42 -12.01
N VAL A 23 27.13 25.24 -12.28
CA VAL A 23 26.13 25.05 -13.33
C VAL A 23 24.93 24.32 -12.71
N ALA A 24 23.75 24.93 -12.78
CA ALA A 24 22.53 24.30 -12.32
C ALA A 24 22.22 23.05 -13.18
N PRO A 25 22.09 21.86 -12.58
CA PRO A 25 21.81 20.65 -13.31
C PRO A 25 20.41 20.71 -13.94
N ARG A 26 20.30 20.11 -15.13
CA ARG A 26 19.02 19.89 -15.82
C ARG A 26 18.67 18.40 -15.78
N VAL A 27 17.42 18.09 -15.45
CA VAL A 27 16.94 16.71 -15.36
C VAL A 27 15.64 16.58 -16.14
N ALA A 28 15.60 15.60 -17.04
CA ALA A 28 14.37 15.17 -17.69
C ALA A 28 13.72 14.07 -16.85
N VAL A 29 12.46 14.27 -16.48
CA VAL A 29 11.62 13.26 -15.80
C VAL A 29 10.62 12.72 -16.82
N ILE A 30 10.68 11.42 -17.08
CA ILE A 30 9.81 10.76 -18.04
C ILE A 30 8.64 10.09 -17.30
N GLY A 31 7.44 10.54 -17.59
CA GLY A 31 6.19 10.10 -17.00
C GLY A 31 5.76 10.92 -15.78
N ALA A 32 4.54 11.45 -15.85
CA ALA A 32 3.93 12.27 -14.80
C ALA A 32 2.94 11.48 -13.89
N GLY A 33 3.22 10.21 -13.65
CA GLY A 33 2.59 9.46 -12.57
C GLY A 33 3.11 9.93 -11.20
N ILE A 34 2.60 9.38 -10.10
CA ILE A 34 2.97 9.79 -8.72
C ILE A 34 4.50 9.78 -8.51
N ALA A 35 5.20 8.79 -9.02
CA ALA A 35 6.65 8.70 -8.86
C ALA A 35 7.39 9.84 -9.59
N GLY A 36 6.99 10.12 -10.84
CA GLY A 36 7.59 11.22 -11.62
C GLY A 36 7.27 12.59 -11.02
N LEU A 37 6.03 12.81 -10.60
CA LEU A 37 5.62 14.05 -9.93
C LEU A 37 6.37 14.25 -8.62
N ALA A 38 6.55 13.19 -7.80
CA ALA A 38 7.32 13.26 -6.56
C ALA A 38 8.80 13.59 -6.82
N ALA A 39 9.41 12.94 -7.85
CA ALA A 39 10.78 13.19 -8.24
C ALA A 39 10.97 14.62 -8.77
N ALA A 40 10.10 15.05 -9.68
CA ALA A 40 10.14 16.40 -10.25
C ALA A 40 10.02 17.48 -9.16
N THR A 41 9.05 17.33 -8.25
CA THR A 41 8.86 18.24 -7.13
C THR A 41 10.09 18.29 -6.22
N ALA A 42 10.60 17.12 -5.81
CA ALA A 42 11.75 17.05 -4.92
C ALA A 42 13.04 17.61 -5.54
N LEU A 43 13.23 17.47 -6.84
CA LEU A 43 14.35 18.04 -7.59
C LEU A 43 14.20 19.56 -7.74
N ALA A 44 13.02 20.03 -8.11
CA ALA A 44 12.74 21.45 -8.27
C ALA A 44 12.91 22.23 -6.94
N GLU A 45 12.44 21.67 -5.82
CA GLU A 45 12.65 22.23 -4.49
C GLU A 45 14.13 22.37 -4.11
N ARG A 46 15.00 21.57 -4.73
CA ARG A 46 16.46 21.65 -4.57
C ARG A 46 17.15 22.55 -5.58
N GLY A 47 16.39 23.28 -6.39
CA GLY A 47 16.94 24.20 -7.38
C GLY A 47 17.46 23.54 -8.66
N VAL A 48 17.08 22.30 -8.90
CA VAL A 48 17.35 21.61 -10.16
C VAL A 48 16.35 22.06 -11.22
N ARG A 49 16.83 22.33 -12.45
CA ARG A 49 15.94 22.58 -13.60
C ARG A 49 15.32 21.25 -14.04
N VAL A 50 14.02 21.13 -13.94
CA VAL A 50 13.27 19.89 -14.26
C VAL A 50 12.42 20.12 -15.48
N GLU A 51 12.53 19.21 -16.44
CA GLU A 51 11.63 19.09 -17.58
C GLU A 51 10.85 17.78 -17.41
N LEU A 52 9.52 17.88 -17.29
CA LEU A 52 8.64 16.74 -17.11
C LEU A 52 7.96 16.41 -18.44
N PHE A 53 8.12 15.17 -18.89
CA PHE A 53 7.52 14.68 -20.12
C PHE A 53 6.45 13.65 -19.80
N GLU A 54 5.24 13.89 -20.29
CA GLU A 54 4.10 12.97 -20.16
C GLU A 54 3.52 12.69 -21.55
N ARG A 55 3.17 11.45 -21.81
CA ARG A 55 2.59 11.03 -23.09
C ARG A 55 1.11 11.37 -23.18
N GLU A 56 0.40 11.23 -22.06
CA GLU A 56 -1.03 11.48 -21.98
C GLU A 56 -1.28 13.00 -21.80
N ASP A 57 -2.49 13.43 -22.09
CA ASP A 57 -2.94 14.81 -21.92
C ASP A 57 -3.28 15.16 -20.45
N HIS A 58 -3.13 14.21 -19.54
CA HIS A 58 -3.40 14.35 -18.11
C HIS A 58 -2.27 13.82 -17.24
N LEU A 59 -2.19 14.34 -16.01
CA LEU A 59 -1.19 13.93 -15.01
C LEU A 59 -1.77 12.88 -14.06
N GLY A 60 -0.89 12.21 -13.29
CA GLY A 60 -1.27 11.26 -12.25
C GLY A 60 -1.13 9.80 -12.67
N GLY A 61 -1.02 9.50 -13.96
CA GLY A 61 -0.87 8.14 -14.45
C GLY A 61 -2.00 7.22 -13.98
N ARG A 62 -1.68 6.10 -13.34
CA ARG A 62 -2.69 5.12 -12.88
C ARG A 62 -3.54 5.58 -11.70
N VAL A 63 -3.16 6.60 -10.97
CA VAL A 63 -4.00 7.20 -9.91
C VAL A 63 -4.87 8.34 -10.42
N GLY A 64 -4.67 8.75 -11.67
CA GLY A 64 -5.53 9.73 -12.33
C GLY A 64 -6.96 9.24 -12.49
N GLY A 65 -7.89 10.17 -12.50
CA GLY A 65 -9.29 9.94 -12.78
C GLY A 65 -9.77 10.83 -13.93
N TRP A 66 -10.90 10.47 -14.51
CA TRP A 66 -11.56 11.23 -15.57
C TRP A 66 -13.06 11.24 -15.37
N THR A 67 -13.74 12.12 -16.05
CA THR A 67 -15.21 12.15 -16.07
C THR A 67 -15.70 11.31 -17.26
N GLU A 68 -16.65 10.41 -16.99
CA GLU A 68 -17.36 9.63 -17.99
C GLU A 68 -18.83 9.98 -17.97
N THR A 69 -19.46 10.00 -19.14
CA THR A 69 -20.90 10.22 -19.24
C THR A 69 -21.58 8.91 -19.59
N LEU A 70 -22.47 8.47 -18.72
CA LEU A 70 -23.24 7.24 -18.90
C LEU A 70 -24.32 7.44 -20.01
N PRO A 71 -24.89 6.35 -20.57
CA PRO A 71 -25.92 6.43 -21.63
C PRO A 71 -27.17 7.21 -21.22
N ASP A 72 -27.46 7.32 -19.93
CA ASP A 72 -28.58 8.10 -19.39
C ASP A 72 -28.26 9.60 -19.20
N GLY A 73 -27.05 10.04 -19.60
CA GLY A 73 -26.58 11.40 -19.45
C GLY A 73 -25.94 11.72 -18.09
N THR A 74 -25.88 10.76 -17.16
CA THR A 74 -25.26 10.96 -15.84
C THR A 74 -23.75 11.04 -15.97
N SER A 75 -23.11 12.09 -15.42
CA SER A 75 -21.67 12.23 -15.32
C SER A 75 -21.15 11.53 -14.06
N VAL A 76 -20.18 10.67 -14.22
CA VAL A 76 -19.54 9.92 -13.13
C VAL A 76 -18.03 10.12 -13.15
N ALA A 77 -17.42 10.15 -11.97
CA ALA A 77 -15.96 10.15 -11.85
C ALA A 77 -15.46 8.69 -11.95
N MET A 78 -14.64 8.45 -12.94
CA MET A 78 -14.01 7.15 -13.18
C MET A 78 -12.54 7.20 -12.80
N ASN A 79 -12.02 6.04 -12.38
CA ASN A 79 -10.59 5.83 -12.16
C ASN A 79 -10.21 4.38 -12.49
N ARG A 80 -8.91 4.07 -12.45
CA ARG A 80 -8.40 2.74 -12.83
C ARG A 80 -8.44 1.71 -11.70
N GLY A 81 -9.13 1.98 -10.63
CA GLY A 81 -9.31 1.04 -9.54
C GLY A 81 -9.40 1.70 -8.17
N PHE A 82 -9.39 0.85 -7.15
CA PHE A 82 -9.50 1.28 -5.78
C PHE A 82 -8.22 1.99 -5.30
N HIS A 83 -8.36 3.20 -4.81
CA HIS A 83 -7.27 4.01 -4.26
C HIS A 83 -7.48 4.25 -2.78
N ALA A 84 -6.97 3.33 -1.95
CA ALA A 84 -6.92 3.51 -0.51
C ALA A 84 -5.49 3.78 -0.05
N PHE A 85 -5.35 4.73 0.87
CA PHE A 85 -4.06 5.13 1.39
C PHE A 85 -4.03 4.90 2.90
N PHE A 86 -3.07 4.08 3.36
CA PHE A 86 -2.89 3.86 4.78
C PHE A 86 -2.23 5.07 5.45
N ARG A 87 -2.53 5.29 6.73
CA ARG A 87 -1.91 6.35 7.52
C ARG A 87 -0.38 6.26 7.58
N GLN A 88 0.16 5.06 7.36
CA GLN A 88 1.60 4.77 7.32
C GLN A 88 2.28 5.19 6.01
N TYR A 89 1.55 5.63 5.00
CA TYR A 89 2.12 6.17 3.76
C TYR A 89 2.70 7.58 4.00
N TYR A 90 3.68 7.66 4.90
CA TYR A 90 4.26 8.94 5.38
C TYR A 90 4.80 9.80 4.25
N ASN A 91 5.51 9.21 3.28
CA ASN A 91 6.11 9.94 2.17
C ASN A 91 5.05 10.50 1.22
N LEU A 92 4.02 9.70 0.89
CA LEU A 92 2.91 10.16 0.08
C LEU A 92 2.15 11.29 0.78
N ARG A 93 1.79 11.12 2.03
CA ARG A 93 1.12 12.16 2.81
C ARG A 93 1.94 13.44 2.92
N ASN A 94 3.25 13.32 3.09
CA ASN A 94 4.14 14.49 3.09
C ASN A 94 4.21 15.17 1.71
N LEU A 95 4.12 14.42 0.62
CA LEU A 95 4.03 14.98 -0.72
C LEU A 95 2.72 15.74 -0.92
N LEU A 96 1.59 15.13 -0.57
CA LEU A 96 0.26 15.72 -0.72
C LEU A 96 0.08 16.95 0.17
N SER A 97 0.60 16.93 1.40
CA SER A 97 0.49 18.07 2.33
C SER A 97 1.22 19.34 1.89
N ARG A 98 2.04 19.28 0.83
CA ARG A 98 2.63 20.47 0.21
C ARG A 98 1.61 21.30 -0.56
N ILE A 99 0.53 20.67 -1.02
CA ILE A 99 -0.55 21.28 -1.78
C ILE A 99 -1.79 21.45 -0.89
N ASP A 100 -2.08 20.44 -0.09
CA ASP A 100 -3.20 20.39 0.85
C ASP A 100 -2.66 20.01 2.24
N PRO A 101 -2.27 21.00 3.08
CA PRO A 101 -1.68 20.76 4.40
C PRO A 101 -2.56 19.93 5.33
N GLU A 102 -3.87 20.09 5.23
CA GLU A 102 -4.86 19.37 6.04
C GLU A 102 -5.20 17.99 5.48
N LEU A 103 -4.72 17.67 4.26
CA LEU A 103 -5.08 16.46 3.52
C LEU A 103 -6.60 16.29 3.38
N SER A 104 -7.32 17.38 3.15
CA SER A 104 -8.77 17.43 3.04
C SER A 104 -9.30 16.67 1.81
N MET A 105 -8.45 16.47 0.80
CA MET A 105 -8.75 15.64 -0.36
C MET A 105 -8.87 14.14 -0.03
N LEU A 106 -8.39 13.70 1.13
CA LEU A 106 -8.44 12.31 1.56
C LEU A 106 -9.62 12.10 2.51
N ALA A 107 -10.67 11.44 2.05
CA ALA A 107 -11.78 11.06 2.91
C ALA A 107 -11.36 9.93 3.88
N PRO A 108 -11.45 10.15 5.21
CA PRO A 108 -11.14 9.08 6.15
C PRO A 108 -12.20 7.97 6.09
N LEU A 109 -11.73 6.73 6.08
CA LEU A 109 -12.59 5.55 6.21
C LEU A 109 -12.50 5.00 7.63
N ASP A 110 -13.63 4.90 8.29
CA ASP A 110 -13.72 4.35 9.64
C ASP A 110 -13.71 2.83 9.65
N ASP A 111 -14.09 2.21 8.54
CA ASP A 111 -14.17 0.78 8.40
C ASP A 111 -13.89 0.33 6.95
N TYR A 112 -13.40 -0.87 6.82
CA TYR A 112 -13.24 -1.57 5.55
C TYR A 112 -13.85 -2.97 5.70
N PRO A 113 -15.18 -3.10 5.54
CA PRO A 113 -15.85 -4.37 5.74
C PRO A 113 -15.50 -5.37 4.64
N LEU A 114 -15.23 -6.60 5.03
CA LEU A 114 -15.05 -7.74 4.14
C LEU A 114 -16.31 -8.59 4.17
N VAL A 115 -16.83 -8.93 3.00
CA VAL A 115 -18.04 -9.75 2.87
C VAL A 115 -17.69 -10.97 2.00
N ASP A 116 -17.97 -12.16 2.50
CA ASP A 116 -17.76 -13.38 1.73
C ASP A 116 -19.00 -13.78 0.91
N ALA A 117 -18.86 -14.85 0.11
CA ALA A 117 -19.95 -15.36 -0.73
C ALA A 117 -21.16 -15.88 0.06
N LEU A 118 -21.02 -16.15 1.35
CA LEU A 118 -22.10 -16.58 2.25
C LEU A 118 -22.76 -15.39 2.96
N GLY A 119 -22.34 -14.15 2.67
CA GLY A 119 -22.85 -12.95 3.33
C GLY A 119 -22.27 -12.70 4.71
N ARG A 120 -21.26 -13.47 5.17
CA ARG A 120 -20.61 -13.21 6.45
C ARG A 120 -19.79 -11.94 6.32
N ARG A 121 -19.86 -11.09 7.35
CA ARG A 121 -19.23 -9.77 7.32
C ARG A 121 -18.19 -9.66 8.43
N ASP A 122 -16.98 -9.33 8.07
CA ASP A 122 -15.89 -8.96 8.96
C ASP A 122 -15.64 -7.46 8.93
N THR A 123 -15.19 -6.89 10.05
CA THR A 123 -14.94 -5.46 10.22
C THR A 123 -13.65 -5.22 10.99
N PHE A 124 -12.92 -4.17 10.59
CA PHE A 124 -11.73 -3.69 11.30
C PHE A 124 -12.03 -2.57 12.30
N ARG A 125 -13.29 -2.14 12.37
CA ARG A 125 -13.72 -1.06 13.28
C ARG A 125 -13.48 -1.43 14.75
N GLY A 126 -12.85 -0.51 15.48
CA GLY A 126 -12.63 -0.66 16.92
C GLY A 126 -11.65 -1.77 17.32
N LEU A 127 -10.79 -2.20 16.39
CA LEU A 127 -9.69 -3.11 16.73
C LEU A 127 -8.55 -2.35 17.43
N PRO A 128 -7.83 -3.02 18.34
CA PRO A 128 -6.59 -2.48 18.88
C PRO A 128 -5.61 -2.12 17.76
N SER A 129 -4.85 -1.03 17.92
CA SER A 129 -3.87 -0.62 16.92
C SER A 129 -2.53 -1.36 17.02
N THR A 130 -2.34 -2.19 18.03
CA THR A 130 -1.06 -2.83 18.37
C THR A 130 -1.07 -4.31 18.04
N PRO A 131 -0.19 -4.82 17.15
CA PRO A 131 0.06 -6.24 16.99
C PRO A 131 0.70 -6.87 18.24
N PRO A 132 0.40 -8.13 18.57
CA PRO A 132 -0.54 -9.03 17.88
C PRO A 132 -2.01 -8.86 18.33
N LEU A 133 -2.29 -7.93 19.25
CA LEU A 133 -3.63 -7.76 19.85
C LEU A 133 -4.71 -7.47 18.80
N ASN A 134 -4.38 -6.72 17.75
CA ASN A 134 -5.30 -6.46 16.63
C ASN A 134 -5.70 -7.75 15.89
N ALA A 135 -4.75 -8.64 15.62
CA ALA A 135 -5.00 -9.90 14.92
C ALA A 135 -5.83 -10.86 15.79
N ILE A 136 -5.51 -10.95 17.08
CA ILE A 136 -6.26 -11.77 18.04
C ILE A 136 -7.70 -11.24 18.19
N ALA A 137 -7.86 -9.93 18.38
CA ALA A 137 -9.18 -9.32 18.51
C ALA A 137 -10.01 -9.46 17.23
N PHE A 138 -9.39 -9.34 16.05
CA PHE A 138 -10.05 -9.61 14.78
C PHE A 138 -10.52 -11.06 14.70
N ALA A 139 -9.65 -12.04 14.96
CA ALA A 139 -9.99 -13.44 14.87
C ALA A 139 -11.08 -13.86 15.86
N LEU A 140 -11.10 -13.28 17.08
CA LEU A 140 -12.15 -13.53 18.07
C LEU A 140 -13.52 -12.92 17.71
N ARG A 141 -13.52 -11.84 16.91
CA ARG A 141 -14.76 -11.15 16.50
C ARG A 141 -15.28 -11.65 15.14
N SER A 142 -14.41 -12.26 14.34
CA SER A 142 -14.73 -12.70 13.01
C SER A 142 -15.72 -13.88 13.05
N PRO A 143 -16.82 -13.85 12.27
CA PRO A 143 -17.72 -14.98 12.12
C PRO A 143 -17.07 -16.14 11.35
N THR A 144 -15.92 -15.92 10.77
CA THR A 144 -15.19 -16.88 9.93
C THR A 144 -14.21 -17.72 10.74
N PHE A 145 -13.57 -17.15 11.77
CA PHE A 145 -12.63 -17.85 12.64
C PHE A 145 -13.37 -18.61 13.75
N ARG A 146 -12.85 -19.79 14.10
CA ARG A 146 -13.29 -20.56 15.27
C ARG A 146 -12.17 -20.61 16.30
N LEU A 147 -12.52 -20.71 17.59
CA LEU A 147 -11.50 -20.79 18.66
C LEU A 147 -10.50 -21.91 18.44
N ARG A 148 -10.94 -23.06 17.92
CA ARG A 148 -10.06 -24.17 17.57
C ARG A 148 -9.01 -23.81 16.51
N ASP A 149 -9.31 -22.89 15.62
CA ASP A 149 -8.41 -22.46 14.55
C ASP A 149 -7.26 -21.63 15.12
N LEU A 150 -7.54 -20.80 16.13
CA LEU A 150 -6.53 -20.03 16.86
C LEU A 150 -5.56 -20.93 17.61
N VAL A 151 -6.05 -22.01 18.21
CA VAL A 151 -5.20 -22.99 18.94
C VAL A 151 -4.29 -23.78 17.97
N ARG A 152 -4.72 -23.96 16.74
CA ARG A 152 -3.98 -24.70 15.70
C ARG A 152 -2.97 -23.84 14.95
N LEU A 153 -3.04 -22.52 15.06
CA LEU A 153 -2.07 -21.64 14.43
C LEU A 153 -0.64 -21.95 14.92
N ASN A 154 0.26 -22.10 13.98
CA ASN A 154 1.69 -22.22 14.29
C ASN A 154 2.26 -20.84 14.63
N ALA A 155 2.22 -20.48 15.91
CA ALA A 155 2.66 -19.17 16.39
C ALA A 155 4.14 -18.90 16.10
N ARG A 156 4.98 -19.96 16.03
CA ARG A 156 6.40 -19.81 15.70
C ARG A 156 6.59 -19.40 14.24
N ALA A 157 5.90 -20.06 13.31
CA ALA A 157 5.94 -19.70 11.89
C ALA A 157 5.30 -18.34 11.63
N ALA A 158 4.29 -17.94 12.41
CA ALA A 158 3.64 -16.65 12.32
C ALA A 158 4.38 -15.50 13.01
N ALA A 159 5.44 -15.79 13.79
CA ALA A 159 6.20 -14.77 14.54
C ALA A 159 6.72 -13.59 13.69
N PRO A 160 7.18 -13.77 12.44
CA PRO A 160 7.58 -12.65 11.57
C PRO A 160 6.49 -11.60 11.37
N LEU A 161 5.21 -11.99 11.40
CA LEU A 161 4.09 -11.05 11.27
C LEU A 161 3.87 -10.18 12.50
N ALA A 162 4.32 -10.64 13.67
CA ALA A 162 4.19 -9.89 14.92
C ALA A 162 5.28 -8.82 15.09
N ALA A 163 6.45 -9.02 14.49
CA ALA A 163 7.62 -8.16 14.64
C ALA A 163 8.33 -7.93 13.29
N VAL A 164 7.64 -7.25 12.37
CA VAL A 164 8.19 -6.94 11.05
C VAL A 164 9.35 -5.96 11.14
N SER A 165 10.52 -6.37 10.68
CA SER A 165 11.70 -5.53 10.50
C SER A 165 11.90 -5.20 9.01
N VAL A 166 12.36 -3.99 8.72
CA VAL A 166 12.65 -3.56 7.34
C VAL A 166 14.16 -3.31 7.23
N PRO A 167 14.87 -3.93 6.28
CA PRO A 167 14.39 -4.87 5.25
C PRO A 167 14.31 -6.34 5.70
N GLY A 168 14.91 -6.72 6.84
CA GLY A 168 15.18 -8.11 7.22
C GLY A 168 14.04 -9.08 7.01
N THR A 169 12.84 -8.81 7.61
CA THR A 169 11.69 -9.71 7.42
C THR A 169 11.25 -9.83 5.95
N TYR A 170 11.44 -8.77 5.16
CA TYR A 170 11.12 -8.83 3.73
C TYR A 170 12.11 -9.72 2.98
N ASP A 171 13.40 -9.58 3.29
CA ASP A 171 14.44 -10.39 2.67
C ASP A 171 14.29 -11.88 3.05
N ASP A 172 13.97 -12.16 4.31
CA ASP A 172 13.74 -13.52 4.82
C ASP A 172 12.51 -14.21 4.18
N LEU A 173 11.53 -13.46 3.73
CA LEU A 173 10.27 -13.96 3.15
C LEU A 173 10.21 -13.84 1.63
N ASP A 174 11.25 -13.36 0.96
CA ASP A 174 11.19 -13.07 -0.47
C ASP A 174 11.03 -14.32 -1.33
N ASP A 175 11.67 -15.41 -0.95
CA ASP A 175 11.64 -16.67 -1.67
C ASP A 175 10.46 -17.58 -1.27
N LEU A 176 9.61 -17.13 -0.34
CA LEU A 176 8.47 -17.89 0.14
C LEU A 176 7.16 -17.34 -0.43
N ASP A 177 6.44 -18.15 -1.18
CA ASP A 177 5.12 -17.75 -1.68
C ASP A 177 4.05 -17.71 -0.57
N ALA A 178 3.03 -16.88 -0.78
CA ALA A 178 2.01 -16.62 0.23
C ALA A 178 1.17 -17.86 0.57
N GLU A 179 0.98 -18.78 -0.36
CA GLU A 179 0.20 -19.99 -0.14
C GLU A 179 0.95 -20.96 0.76
N THR A 180 2.22 -21.18 0.48
CA THR A 180 3.13 -21.96 1.34
C THR A 180 3.21 -21.38 2.74
N PHE A 181 3.37 -20.04 2.85
CA PHE A 181 3.39 -19.38 4.15
C PHE A 181 2.10 -19.59 4.95
N LEU A 182 0.92 -19.47 4.31
CA LEU A 182 -0.37 -19.73 4.96
C LEU A 182 -0.52 -21.16 5.44
N HIS A 183 -0.03 -22.11 4.63
CA HIS A 183 0.01 -23.52 5.01
C HIS A 183 0.89 -23.75 6.25
N ASP A 184 2.10 -23.19 6.26
CA ASP A 184 3.06 -23.37 7.34
C ASP A 184 2.60 -22.78 8.68
N ILE A 185 1.83 -21.69 8.64
CA ILE A 185 1.24 -21.11 9.84
C ILE A 185 -0.07 -21.80 10.25
N ASN A 186 -0.51 -22.83 9.53
CA ASN A 186 -1.82 -23.47 9.71
C ASN A 186 -2.97 -22.47 9.64
N PHE A 187 -2.94 -21.55 8.67
CA PHE A 187 -4.00 -20.56 8.53
C PHE A 187 -5.32 -21.25 8.13
N PRO A 188 -6.46 -20.93 8.81
CA PRO A 188 -7.72 -21.61 8.55
C PRO A 188 -8.18 -21.44 7.11
N GLU A 189 -8.50 -22.55 6.42
CA GLU A 189 -8.98 -22.54 5.05
C GLU A 189 -10.23 -21.65 4.88
N ALA A 190 -11.15 -21.73 5.83
CA ALA A 190 -12.37 -20.90 5.83
C ALA A 190 -12.10 -19.39 5.91
N ALA A 191 -10.90 -18.99 6.34
CA ALA A 191 -10.49 -17.59 6.51
C ALA A 191 -9.51 -17.09 5.44
N ARG A 192 -9.06 -17.94 4.52
CA ARG A 192 -8.09 -17.57 3.46
C ARG A 192 -8.56 -16.37 2.65
N HIS A 193 -9.84 -16.31 2.32
CA HIS A 193 -10.43 -15.19 1.58
C HIS A 193 -10.28 -13.85 2.29
N LEU A 194 -10.26 -13.81 3.61
CA LEU A 194 -10.14 -12.57 4.39
C LEU A 194 -8.73 -11.97 4.34
N ALA A 195 -7.70 -12.82 4.26
CA ALA A 195 -6.33 -12.35 4.37
C ALA A 195 -5.67 -12.11 3.01
N PHE A 196 -5.88 -13.01 2.05
CA PHE A 196 -5.11 -13.02 0.81
C PHE A 196 -5.94 -12.85 -0.45
N GLU A 197 -7.11 -13.44 -0.54
CA GLU A 197 -7.91 -13.31 -1.76
C GLU A 197 -8.37 -11.87 -2.00
N VAL A 198 -8.67 -11.11 -0.94
CA VAL A 198 -9.02 -9.69 -1.07
C VAL A 198 -7.85 -8.91 -1.66
N PHE A 199 -6.64 -9.09 -1.13
CA PHE A 199 -5.45 -8.40 -1.64
C PHE A 199 -5.05 -8.89 -3.02
N SER A 200 -5.00 -10.22 -3.23
CA SER A 200 -4.66 -10.80 -4.52
C SER A 200 -5.61 -10.34 -5.62
N ARG A 201 -6.90 -10.36 -5.38
CA ARG A 201 -7.92 -9.91 -6.34
C ARG A 201 -7.84 -8.42 -6.60
N SER A 202 -7.55 -7.61 -5.58
CA SER A 202 -7.35 -6.16 -5.75
C SER A 202 -6.14 -5.83 -6.61
N PHE A 203 -5.15 -6.71 -6.65
CA PHE A 203 -3.94 -6.55 -7.47
C PHE A 203 -3.91 -7.45 -8.71
N PHE A 204 -5.00 -8.15 -9.01
CA PHE A 204 -5.12 -9.07 -10.15
C PHE A 204 -4.02 -10.15 -10.18
N THR A 205 -3.60 -10.62 -9.01
CA THR A 205 -2.61 -11.68 -8.88
C THR A 205 -3.19 -12.92 -8.19
N ARG A 206 -2.52 -14.07 -8.33
CA ARG A 206 -2.90 -15.30 -7.63
C ARG A 206 -2.13 -15.37 -6.31
N PRO A 207 -2.68 -15.99 -5.24
CA PRO A 207 -1.97 -16.19 -3.97
C PRO A 207 -0.63 -16.92 -4.13
N ALA A 208 -0.58 -17.95 -4.99
CA ALA A 208 0.64 -18.69 -5.30
C ALA A 208 1.73 -17.88 -6.02
N ALA A 209 1.37 -16.74 -6.63
CA ALA A 209 2.31 -15.85 -7.30
C ALA A 209 2.62 -14.59 -6.45
N ALA A 210 1.97 -14.45 -5.30
CA ALA A 210 2.20 -13.33 -4.39
C ALA A 210 3.27 -13.73 -3.37
N ALA A 211 4.40 -13.04 -3.38
CA ALA A 211 5.38 -13.20 -2.32
C ALA A 211 4.80 -12.71 -0.98
N THR A 212 5.21 -13.33 0.10
CA THR A 212 4.73 -13.02 1.46
C THR A 212 5.08 -11.60 1.91
N LYS A 213 6.08 -10.97 1.31
CA LYS A 213 6.43 -9.58 1.54
C LYS A 213 5.53 -8.57 0.81
N GLY A 214 4.53 -9.01 0.09
CA GLY A 214 3.64 -8.17 -0.70
C GLY A 214 4.29 -7.72 -2.01
N TYR A 215 3.59 -7.92 -3.08
CA TYR A 215 3.85 -7.47 -4.43
C TYR A 215 5.14 -7.97 -5.11
N ALA A 216 5.07 -9.15 -5.69
CA ALA A 216 5.94 -9.47 -6.82
C ALA A 216 5.53 -8.57 -8.01
N ALA A 217 6.48 -7.90 -8.62
CA ALA A 217 6.25 -7.17 -9.87
C ALA A 217 5.62 -8.12 -10.90
N PRO A 218 4.69 -7.64 -11.75
CA PRO A 218 4.11 -8.48 -12.80
C PRO A 218 5.24 -9.02 -13.67
N ASP A 219 5.14 -10.32 -13.97
CA ASP A 219 6.02 -11.04 -14.87
C ASP A 219 6.21 -10.24 -16.17
N ARG A 220 7.46 -9.91 -16.52
CA ARG A 220 7.80 -9.06 -17.66
C ARG A 220 7.76 -9.80 -19.00
N ASP A 221 7.35 -11.09 -19.00
CA ASP A 221 7.41 -11.95 -20.17
C ASP A 221 6.01 -12.32 -20.74
N ARG A 222 5.10 -11.34 -20.80
CA ARG A 222 3.91 -11.47 -21.65
C ARG A 222 3.50 -10.13 -22.26
#